data_0ebaebd36cd5b4cd7b45ef2e971e26fe
#
_entry.id   0ebaebd36cd5b4cd7b45ef2e971e26fe
#
_cell.length_a   1.000
_cell.length_b   1.000
_cell.length_c   1.000
_cell.angle_alpha   90.00
_cell.angle_beta   90.00
_cell.angle_gamma   90.00
#
_symmetry.space_group_name_H-M   'P 1'
#
loop_
_entity.id
_entity.type
_entity.pdbx_description
1 polymer ?
#
loop_
_entity_poly.entity_id
_entity_poly.type
_entity_poly.pdbx_seq_one_letter_code
_entity_poly.pdbx_strand_id
1 'polypeptide(L)'
;SPSVLLRSAFCKEAIEEMKEKGCKQYLDFASGYDSFAYMYQNKMNVFEIDKQEVIDDKRQRRQNVDIKNIQFLSIDLGKDNWINRLLESTYQENQLSVCSLLGLSYYLTHDQFKRLLKEISKHMIKGSRLVYDYPSYQESDETRKSEVLAKEANETMRAKYSFEQLKEILDLCHLKIVRHDDYRITLDSLIHYNEYYKDNPIIAPKGVCYCVAEKE
;
A
#
# COMPACT_ATOMS: atom_id res chain seq x y z
N SER A 1 4.12 -6.69 14.59
CA SER A 1 5.07 -7.39 13.72
C SER A 1 6.05 -6.38 13.12
N PRO A 2 7.35 -6.68 13.04
CA PRO A 2 8.37 -5.78 12.45
C PRO A 2 8.02 -5.34 11.03
N SER A 3 7.44 -6.23 10.22
CA SER A 3 7.00 -5.92 8.85
C SER A 3 5.92 -4.84 8.81
N VAL A 4 5.03 -4.81 9.79
CA VAL A 4 3.99 -3.77 9.88
C VAL A 4 4.61 -2.41 10.21
N LEU A 5 5.59 -2.37 11.12
CA LEU A 5 6.28 -1.12 11.48
C LEU A 5 7.05 -0.53 10.30
N LEU A 6 7.80 -1.37 9.57
CA LEU A 6 8.57 -0.93 8.40
C LEU A 6 7.67 -0.45 7.27
N ARG A 7 6.60 -1.17 7.00
CA ARG A 7 5.57 -0.79 6.04
C ARG A 7 4.98 0.57 6.38
N SER A 8 4.64 0.75 7.65
CA SER A 8 4.06 2.00 8.15
C SER A 8 5.03 3.17 8.04
N ALA A 9 6.30 2.98 8.40
CA ALA A 9 7.33 4.01 8.29
C ALA A 9 7.57 4.42 6.83
N PHE A 10 7.67 3.45 5.93
CA PHE A 10 7.83 3.69 4.50
C PHE A 10 6.66 4.50 3.92
N CYS A 11 5.43 4.09 4.25
CA CYS A 11 4.23 4.79 3.81
C CYS A 11 4.15 6.21 4.33
N LYS A 12 4.47 6.43 5.61
CA LYS A 12 4.50 7.75 6.22
C LYS A 12 5.46 8.68 5.49
N GLU A 13 6.67 8.25 5.21
CA GLU A 13 7.66 9.05 4.46
C GLU A 13 7.12 9.44 3.08
N ALA A 14 6.49 8.51 2.37
CA ALA A 14 5.92 8.77 1.06
C ALA A 14 4.76 9.78 1.10
N ILE A 15 3.88 9.68 2.09
CA ILE A 15 2.77 10.63 2.27
C ILE A 15 3.30 12.02 2.64
N GLU A 16 4.28 12.11 3.55
CA GLU A 16 4.89 13.38 3.96
C GLU A 16 5.55 14.10 2.76
N GLU A 17 6.26 13.36 1.90
CA GLU A 17 6.86 13.93 0.69
C GLU A 17 5.79 14.50 -0.24
N MET A 18 4.68 13.81 -0.44
CA MET A 18 3.56 14.28 -1.27
C MET A 18 2.87 15.49 -0.64
N LYS A 19 2.70 15.51 0.67
CA LYS A 19 2.16 16.65 1.39
C LYS A 19 3.01 17.90 1.19
N GLU A 20 4.33 17.79 1.24
CA GLU A 20 5.28 18.88 0.95
C GLU A 20 5.16 19.40 -0.48
N LYS A 21 4.78 18.54 -1.42
CA LYS A 21 4.49 18.89 -2.83
C LYS A 21 3.12 19.53 -3.03
N GLY A 22 2.36 19.74 -1.96
CA GLY A 22 1.04 20.35 -2.01
C GLY A 22 -0.11 19.37 -2.24
N CYS A 23 0.13 18.06 -2.13
CA CYS A 23 -0.93 17.05 -2.20
C CYS A 23 -1.88 17.17 -1.01
N LYS A 24 -3.19 17.20 -1.28
CA LYS A 24 -4.25 17.37 -0.29
C LYS A 24 -5.25 16.23 -0.22
N GLN A 25 -5.02 15.15 -0.95
CA GLN A 25 -5.88 13.97 -0.99
C GLN A 25 -5.07 12.72 -0.68
N TYR A 26 -5.52 11.95 0.30
CA TYR A 26 -4.96 10.66 0.63
C TYR A 26 -6.04 9.57 0.57
N LEU A 27 -5.81 8.56 -0.27
CA LEU A 27 -6.67 7.41 -0.45
C LEU A 27 -6.01 6.18 0.16
N ASP A 28 -6.63 5.63 1.18
CA ASP A 28 -6.16 4.45 1.89
C ASP A 28 -6.96 3.22 1.46
N PHE A 29 -6.45 2.51 0.47
CA PHE A 29 -7.09 1.32 -0.12
C PHE A 29 -6.84 0.08 0.73
N ALA A 30 -7.90 -0.66 1.01
CA ALA A 30 -7.86 -1.84 1.88
C ALA A 30 -7.21 -1.51 3.23
N SER A 31 -7.66 -0.41 3.82
CA SER A 31 -7.05 0.22 4.99
C SER A 31 -7.02 -0.68 6.24
N GLY A 32 -7.84 -1.72 6.27
CA GLY A 32 -7.90 -2.64 7.40
C GLY A 32 -8.05 -1.88 8.73
N TYR A 33 -7.15 -2.14 9.66
CA TYR A 33 -7.13 -1.50 10.98
C TYR A 33 -5.98 -0.51 11.17
N ASP A 34 -5.35 -0.04 10.09
CA ASP A 34 -4.32 0.97 10.23
C ASP A 34 -4.88 2.31 10.73
N SER A 35 -3.99 3.20 11.15
CA SER A 35 -4.36 4.48 11.76
C SER A 35 -3.91 5.70 10.96
N PHE A 36 -3.46 5.51 9.73
CA PHE A 36 -2.94 6.61 8.91
C PHE A 36 -3.95 7.72 8.67
N ALA A 37 -5.19 7.37 8.42
CA ALA A 37 -6.26 8.33 8.19
C ALA A 37 -6.33 9.37 9.32
N TYR A 38 -6.23 8.91 10.56
CA TYR A 38 -6.30 9.80 11.72
C TYR A 38 -5.08 10.68 11.90
N MET A 39 -3.90 10.22 11.44
CA MET A 39 -2.69 11.03 11.43
C MET A 39 -2.81 12.22 10.48
N TYR A 40 -3.49 12.03 9.36
CA TYR A 40 -3.51 13.00 8.27
C TYR A 40 -4.82 13.78 8.14
N GLN A 41 -5.87 13.47 8.91
CA GLN A 41 -7.19 14.10 8.81
C GLN A 41 -7.20 15.63 8.95
N ASN A 42 -6.26 16.20 9.68
CA ASN A 42 -6.16 17.66 9.85
C ASN A 42 -5.30 18.35 8.77
N LYS A 43 -4.67 17.57 7.89
CA LYS A 43 -3.71 18.05 6.88
C LYS A 43 -4.16 17.76 5.47
N MET A 44 -4.99 16.74 5.29
CA MET A 44 -5.44 16.24 4.00
C MET A 44 -6.89 15.79 4.08
N ASN A 45 -7.58 15.73 2.95
CA ASN A 45 -8.83 15.00 2.80
C ASN A 45 -8.49 13.51 2.68
N VAL A 46 -8.96 12.70 3.59
CA VAL A 46 -8.64 11.29 3.68
C VAL A 46 -9.85 10.46 3.27
N PHE A 47 -9.61 9.46 2.43
CA PHE A 47 -10.60 8.47 2.01
C PHE A 47 -10.14 7.10 2.52
N GLU A 48 -10.84 6.55 3.49
CA GLU A 48 -10.66 5.16 3.91
C GLU A 48 -11.56 4.25 3.10
N ILE A 49 -10.95 3.34 2.36
CA ILE A 49 -11.61 2.50 1.38
C ILE A 49 -11.42 1.04 1.78
N ASP A 50 -12.53 0.39 2.14
CA ASP A 50 -12.54 -1.03 2.47
C ASP A 50 -13.95 -1.60 2.30
N LYS A 51 -14.10 -2.90 2.53
CA LYS A 51 -15.41 -3.56 2.54
C LYS A 51 -16.26 -3.04 3.69
N GLN A 52 -17.59 -3.16 3.53
CA GLN A 52 -18.57 -2.64 4.49
C GLN A 52 -18.32 -3.11 5.92
N GLU A 53 -18.02 -4.40 6.08
CA GLU A 53 -17.83 -5.00 7.41
C GLU A 53 -16.63 -4.38 8.14
N VAL A 54 -15.55 -4.10 7.41
CA VAL A 54 -14.33 -3.46 7.96
C VAL A 54 -14.62 -2.01 8.34
N ILE A 55 -15.31 -1.28 7.48
CA ILE A 55 -15.69 0.12 7.74
C ILE A 55 -16.61 0.22 8.97
N ASP A 56 -17.59 -0.67 9.10
CA ASP A 56 -18.51 -0.68 10.23
C ASP A 56 -17.79 -0.99 11.55
N ASP A 57 -16.90 -1.98 11.55
CA ASP A 57 -16.09 -2.32 12.71
C ASP A 57 -15.15 -1.18 13.13
N LYS A 58 -14.52 -0.52 12.16
CA LYS A 58 -13.67 0.67 12.42
C LYS A 58 -14.48 1.79 13.07
N ARG A 59 -15.65 2.10 12.54
CA ARG A 59 -16.53 3.13 13.11
C ARG A 59 -16.95 2.81 14.53
N GLN A 60 -17.31 1.54 14.79
CA GLN A 60 -17.70 1.09 16.12
C GLN A 60 -16.56 1.20 17.14
N ARG A 61 -15.35 0.79 16.78
CA ARG A 61 -14.17 0.85 17.67
C ARG A 61 -13.73 2.28 17.99
N ARG A 62 -14.12 3.25 17.18
CA ARG A 62 -13.62 4.63 17.23
C ARG A 62 -14.71 5.68 17.48
N GLN A 63 -15.80 5.29 18.12
CA GLN A 63 -16.93 6.19 18.44
C GLN A 63 -16.52 7.44 19.23
N ASN A 64 -15.41 7.41 19.96
CA ASN A 64 -14.93 8.51 20.79
C ASN A 64 -13.78 9.31 20.14
N VAL A 65 -13.45 9.05 18.88
CA VAL A 65 -12.40 9.79 18.17
C VAL A 65 -13.03 10.91 17.37
N ASP A 66 -12.53 12.13 17.52
CA ASP A 66 -12.93 13.26 16.70
C ASP A 66 -12.51 13.00 15.24
N ILE A 67 -13.49 12.77 14.36
CA ILE A 67 -13.29 12.49 12.95
C ILE A 67 -13.65 13.75 12.16
N LYS A 68 -12.62 14.36 11.59
CA LYS A 68 -12.78 15.52 10.69
C LYS A 68 -12.57 15.02 9.25
N ASN A 69 -12.17 15.51 8.35
CA ASN A 69 -11.81 15.26 6.95
C ASN A 69 -11.56 13.78 6.55
N ILE A 70 -12.21 12.81 7.19
CA ILE A 70 -12.14 11.40 6.80
C ILE A 70 -13.48 10.98 6.21
N GLN A 71 -13.46 10.46 5.00
CA GLN A 71 -14.60 9.78 4.38
C GLN A 71 -14.37 8.28 4.37
N PHE A 72 -15.34 7.55 4.90
CA PHE A 72 -15.35 6.09 4.87
C PHE A 72 -16.14 5.63 3.66
N LEU A 73 -15.47 5.03 2.71
CA LEU A 73 -16.08 4.52 1.49
C LEU A 73 -16.12 2.99 1.52
N SER A 74 -17.32 2.46 1.58
CA SER A 74 -17.53 1.03 1.44
C SER A 74 -17.40 0.62 -0.01
N ILE A 75 -16.27 0.01 -0.36
CA ILE A 75 -15.95 -0.39 -1.72
C ILE A 75 -15.37 -1.81 -1.70
N ASP A 76 -15.95 -2.68 -2.50
CA ASP A 76 -15.39 -3.99 -2.80
C ASP A 76 -14.54 -3.90 -4.07
N LEU A 77 -13.21 -3.92 -3.92
CA LEU A 77 -12.24 -3.82 -5.01
C LEU A 77 -12.28 -5.04 -5.97
N GLY A 78 -12.95 -6.12 -5.58
CA GLY A 78 -13.18 -7.28 -6.45
C GLY A 78 -14.31 -7.11 -7.45
N LYS A 79 -15.12 -6.05 -7.35
CA LYS A 79 -16.21 -5.77 -8.29
C LYS A 79 -15.76 -4.89 -9.44
N ASP A 80 -16.29 -5.13 -10.64
CA ASP A 80 -15.86 -4.47 -11.87
C ASP A 80 -16.07 -2.94 -11.86
N ASN A 81 -17.09 -2.46 -11.18
CA ASN A 81 -17.46 -1.04 -11.14
C ASN A 81 -17.10 -0.35 -9.83
N TRP A 82 -16.12 -0.87 -9.10
CA TRP A 82 -15.75 -0.32 -7.78
C TRP A 82 -15.34 1.15 -7.83
N ILE A 83 -14.70 1.60 -8.92
CA ILE A 83 -14.20 2.97 -9.08
C ILE A 83 -15.34 4.01 -9.07
N ASN A 84 -16.54 3.66 -9.52
CA ASN A 84 -17.66 4.59 -9.57
C ASN A 84 -18.01 5.14 -8.18
N ARG A 85 -17.91 4.33 -7.13
CA ARG A 85 -18.15 4.78 -5.75
C ARG A 85 -17.14 5.81 -5.28
N LEU A 86 -15.89 5.68 -5.70
CA LEU A 86 -14.87 6.69 -5.43
C LEU A 86 -15.18 7.99 -6.18
N LEU A 87 -15.55 7.89 -7.45
CA LEU A 87 -15.86 9.06 -8.29
C LEU A 87 -17.14 9.78 -7.86
N GLU A 88 -18.09 9.10 -7.24
CA GLU A 88 -19.30 9.68 -6.64
C GLU A 88 -19.03 10.38 -5.30
N SER A 89 -17.87 10.16 -4.70
CA SER A 89 -17.45 10.83 -3.47
C SER A 89 -16.91 12.25 -3.73
N THR A 90 -16.33 12.87 -2.72
CA THR A 90 -15.66 14.17 -2.88
C THR A 90 -14.24 14.08 -3.44
N TYR A 91 -13.80 12.89 -3.84
CA TYR A 91 -12.52 12.71 -4.53
C TYR A 91 -12.45 13.54 -5.81
N GLN A 92 -11.34 14.24 -6.01
CA GLN A 92 -11.13 15.11 -7.15
C GLN A 92 -10.04 14.56 -8.06
N GLU A 93 -10.43 14.06 -9.22
CA GLU A 93 -9.51 13.46 -10.20
C GLU A 93 -8.48 14.44 -10.75
N ASN A 94 -8.77 15.74 -10.74
CA ASN A 94 -7.93 16.81 -11.26
C ASN A 94 -6.96 17.40 -10.24
N GLN A 95 -6.84 16.80 -9.07
CA GLN A 95 -5.89 17.19 -8.03
C GLN A 95 -4.91 16.07 -7.73
N LEU A 96 -3.70 16.44 -7.29
CA LEU A 96 -2.72 15.47 -6.81
C LEU A 96 -3.31 14.58 -5.72
N SER A 97 -3.01 13.30 -5.82
CA SER A 97 -3.38 12.31 -4.81
C SER A 97 -2.21 11.40 -4.46
N VAL A 98 -2.22 10.91 -3.25
CA VAL A 98 -1.36 9.81 -2.81
C VAL A 98 -2.26 8.66 -2.35
N CYS A 99 -1.97 7.47 -2.85
CA CYS A 99 -2.74 6.25 -2.58
C CYS A 99 -1.87 5.23 -1.88
N SER A 100 -2.33 4.65 -0.79
CA SER A 100 -1.68 3.50 -0.17
C SER A 100 -2.43 2.20 -0.43
N LEU A 101 -1.68 1.15 -0.81
CA LEU A 101 -2.19 -0.20 -1.06
C LEU A 101 -1.32 -1.19 -0.29
N LEU A 102 -1.31 -1.06 1.03
CA LEU A 102 -0.44 -1.83 1.90
C LEU A 102 -1.02 -3.20 2.24
N GLY A 103 -0.22 -4.24 2.09
CA GLY A 103 -0.64 -5.62 2.38
C GLY A 103 -1.67 -6.18 1.41
N LEU A 104 -1.96 -5.50 0.31
CA LEU A 104 -3.03 -5.88 -0.62
C LEU A 104 -2.57 -6.82 -1.72
N SER A 105 -1.39 -6.59 -2.30
CA SER A 105 -0.86 -7.36 -3.43
C SER A 105 -0.72 -8.86 -3.15
N TYR A 106 -0.54 -9.23 -1.90
CA TYR A 106 -0.39 -10.63 -1.45
C TYR A 106 -1.62 -11.51 -1.71
N TYR A 107 -2.79 -10.91 -1.80
CA TYR A 107 -4.07 -11.59 -1.97
C TYR A 107 -4.60 -11.55 -3.40
N LEU A 108 -3.88 -10.90 -4.31
CA LEU A 108 -4.27 -10.70 -5.69
C LEU A 108 -3.38 -11.50 -6.65
N THR A 109 -3.94 -11.94 -7.77
CA THR A 109 -3.15 -12.42 -8.90
C THR A 109 -2.44 -11.26 -9.58
N HIS A 110 -1.43 -11.54 -10.42
CA HIS A 110 -0.77 -10.50 -11.23
C HIS A 110 -1.79 -9.70 -12.07
N ASP A 111 -2.75 -10.37 -12.68
CA ASP A 111 -3.78 -9.72 -13.50
C ASP A 111 -4.73 -8.87 -12.66
N GLN A 112 -5.12 -9.33 -11.48
CA GLN A 112 -5.97 -8.56 -10.57
C GLN A 112 -5.24 -7.31 -10.08
N PHE A 113 -3.97 -7.43 -9.70
CA PHE A 113 -3.16 -6.30 -9.25
C PHE A 113 -2.93 -5.29 -10.38
N LYS A 114 -2.60 -5.76 -11.57
CA LYS A 114 -2.48 -4.91 -12.76
C LYS A 114 -3.77 -4.15 -13.06
N ARG A 115 -4.92 -4.81 -13.04
CA ARG A 115 -6.23 -4.15 -13.24
C ARG A 115 -6.51 -3.08 -12.20
N LEU A 116 -6.22 -3.37 -10.93
CA LEU A 116 -6.39 -2.41 -9.85
C LEU A 116 -5.52 -1.17 -10.06
N LEU A 117 -4.23 -1.35 -10.31
CA LEU A 117 -3.29 -0.24 -10.56
C LEU A 117 -3.69 0.56 -11.80
N LYS A 118 -4.10 -0.11 -12.86
CA LYS A 118 -4.55 0.55 -14.10
C LYS A 118 -5.79 1.40 -13.87
N GLU A 119 -6.75 0.90 -13.13
CA GLU A 119 -7.98 1.62 -12.82
C GLU A 119 -7.71 2.84 -11.93
N ILE A 120 -6.91 2.69 -10.90
CA ILE A 120 -6.47 3.82 -10.05
C ILE A 120 -5.72 4.86 -10.89
N SER A 121 -4.75 4.43 -11.68
CA SER A 121 -3.92 5.31 -12.50
C SER A 121 -4.73 6.13 -13.51
N LYS A 122 -5.77 5.56 -14.09
CA LYS A 122 -6.67 6.28 -15.00
C LYS A 122 -7.36 7.49 -14.35
N HIS A 123 -7.59 7.44 -13.05
CA HIS A 123 -8.37 8.41 -12.30
C HIS A 123 -7.52 9.29 -11.39
N MET A 124 -6.24 9.44 -11.69
CA MET A 124 -5.36 10.41 -11.04
C MET A 124 -4.51 11.16 -12.05
N ILE A 125 -4.17 12.39 -11.70
CA ILE A 125 -3.34 13.25 -12.56
C ILE A 125 -1.86 12.88 -12.46
N LYS A 126 -1.11 13.30 -13.46
CA LYS A 126 0.35 13.24 -13.48
C LYS A 126 0.95 13.79 -12.19
N GLY A 127 1.92 13.08 -11.63
CA GLY A 127 2.58 13.42 -10.38
C GLY A 127 1.94 12.81 -9.14
N SER A 128 0.71 12.26 -9.23
CA SER A 128 0.11 11.48 -8.16
C SER A 128 0.89 10.19 -7.92
N ARG A 129 0.89 9.68 -6.69
CA ARG A 129 1.72 8.53 -6.30
C ARG A 129 0.92 7.42 -5.64
N LEU A 130 1.40 6.19 -5.86
CA LEU A 130 0.95 4.99 -5.18
C LEU A 130 2.08 4.46 -4.30
N VAL A 131 1.73 4.07 -3.08
CA VAL A 131 2.64 3.44 -2.11
C VAL A 131 2.13 2.04 -1.83
N TYR A 132 2.95 1.04 -2.03
CA TYR A 132 2.56 -0.35 -1.80
C TYR A 132 3.75 -1.23 -1.44
N ASP A 133 3.47 -2.39 -0.91
CA ASP A 133 4.41 -3.46 -0.70
C ASP A 133 4.00 -4.69 -1.50
N TYR A 134 4.95 -5.53 -1.82
CA TYR A 134 4.68 -6.74 -2.59
C TYR A 134 5.62 -7.89 -2.22
N PRO A 135 5.15 -9.13 -2.35
CA PRO A 135 5.99 -10.30 -2.14
C PRO A 135 6.92 -10.49 -3.34
N SER A 136 8.22 -10.57 -3.06
CA SER A 136 9.25 -10.77 -4.07
C SER A 136 9.85 -12.17 -4.01
N TYR A 137 10.36 -12.65 -5.14
CA TYR A 137 11.20 -13.84 -5.16
C TYR A 137 12.51 -13.56 -4.45
N GLN A 138 12.97 -14.52 -3.65
CA GLN A 138 14.33 -14.54 -3.10
C GLN A 138 15.10 -15.69 -3.73
N GLU A 139 16.40 -15.48 -3.96
CA GLU A 139 17.31 -16.49 -4.50
C GLU A 139 17.76 -17.53 -3.46
N SER A 140 17.07 -17.71 -2.33
CA SER A 140 17.45 -18.69 -1.31
C SER A 140 16.68 -19.99 -1.40
N ASP A 141 17.34 -21.12 -1.18
CA ASP A 141 16.75 -22.47 -1.14
C ASP A 141 15.61 -22.62 -0.12
N GLU A 142 15.59 -21.80 0.94
CA GLU A 142 14.51 -21.77 1.92
C GLU A 142 13.19 -21.28 1.34
N THR A 143 13.24 -20.37 0.37
CA THR A 143 12.05 -19.83 -0.30
C THR A 143 11.39 -20.87 -1.18
N ARG A 144 12.16 -21.70 -1.87
CA ARG A 144 11.64 -22.84 -2.65
C ARG A 144 10.90 -23.86 -1.78
N LYS A 145 11.44 -24.14 -0.58
CA LYS A 145 10.79 -25.05 0.38
C LYS A 145 9.48 -24.47 0.91
N SER A 146 9.46 -23.16 1.21
CA SER A 146 8.24 -22.46 1.66
C SER A 146 7.19 -22.39 0.56
N GLU A 147 7.58 -22.23 -0.71
CA GLU A 147 6.66 -22.24 -1.86
C GLU A 147 6.02 -23.60 -2.09
N VAL A 148 6.80 -24.69 -1.93
CA VAL A 148 6.28 -26.06 -2.03
C VAL A 148 5.29 -26.33 -0.89
N LEU A 149 5.64 -25.97 0.35
CA LEU A 149 4.79 -26.15 1.52
C LEU A 149 3.52 -25.27 1.45
N ALA A 150 3.60 -24.04 0.94
CA ALA A 150 2.45 -23.17 0.75
C ALA A 150 1.50 -23.69 -0.34
N LYS A 151 2.03 -24.28 -1.41
CA LYS A 151 1.23 -24.97 -2.44
C LYS A 151 0.52 -26.20 -1.88
N GLU A 152 1.20 -26.95 -1.02
CA GLU A 152 0.65 -28.15 -0.37
C GLU A 152 -0.39 -27.80 0.70
N ALA A 153 -0.22 -26.66 1.40
CA ALA A 153 -1.15 -26.20 2.45
C ALA A 153 -2.38 -25.47 1.91
N ASN A 154 -2.52 -25.31 0.58
CA ASN A 154 -3.60 -24.54 -0.04
C ASN A 154 -3.68 -23.08 0.45
N GLU A 155 -2.61 -22.56 1.05
CA GLU A 155 -2.49 -21.16 1.44
C GLU A 155 -2.22 -20.32 0.19
N THR A 156 -3.17 -19.48 -0.13
CA THR A 156 -3.18 -18.64 -1.31
C THR A 156 -2.30 -17.40 -1.16
N MET A 157 -1.00 -17.56 -1.02
CA MET A 157 -0.05 -16.52 -1.41
C MET A 157 0.01 -16.53 -2.95
N ARG A 158 -0.87 -15.74 -3.58
CA ARG A 158 -1.24 -15.94 -4.98
C ARG A 158 -0.21 -15.51 -5.99
N ALA A 159 0.60 -14.50 -5.71
CA ALA A 159 1.61 -14.08 -6.68
C ALA A 159 2.80 -13.42 -6.02
N LYS A 160 3.98 -13.94 -6.30
CA LYS A 160 5.23 -13.21 -6.07
C LYS A 160 5.64 -12.51 -7.36
N TYR A 161 6.45 -11.49 -7.22
CA TYR A 161 6.93 -10.66 -8.31
C TYR A 161 8.45 -10.65 -8.36
N SER A 162 9.02 -10.79 -9.54
CA SER A 162 10.34 -10.25 -9.79
C SER A 162 10.24 -8.74 -9.99
N PHE A 163 11.36 -8.04 -9.85
CA PHE A 163 11.41 -6.60 -10.12
C PHE A 163 11.00 -6.28 -11.56
N GLU A 164 11.44 -7.10 -12.51
CA GLU A 164 11.11 -6.94 -13.93
C GLU A 164 9.61 -7.12 -14.20
N GLN A 165 8.99 -8.12 -13.59
CA GLN A 165 7.53 -8.34 -13.71
C GLN A 165 6.75 -7.16 -13.15
N LEU A 166 7.16 -6.65 -11.97
CA LEU A 166 6.52 -5.48 -11.37
C LEU A 166 6.67 -4.25 -12.27
N LYS A 167 7.88 -3.98 -12.75
CA LYS A 167 8.16 -2.86 -13.63
C LYS A 167 7.34 -2.90 -14.92
N GLU A 168 7.20 -4.07 -15.52
CA GLU A 168 6.36 -4.26 -16.69
C GLU A 168 4.89 -3.91 -16.42
N ILE A 169 4.34 -4.36 -15.29
CA ILE A 169 2.99 -4.00 -14.86
C ILE A 169 2.84 -2.48 -14.69
N LEU A 170 3.80 -1.83 -14.04
CA LEU A 170 3.77 -0.39 -13.83
C LEU A 170 3.85 0.38 -15.16
N ASP A 171 4.71 -0.02 -16.06
CA ASP A 171 4.83 0.59 -17.39
C ASP A 171 3.50 0.52 -18.17
N LEU A 172 2.80 -0.61 -18.11
CA LEU A 172 1.47 -0.78 -18.71
C LEU A 172 0.38 0.10 -18.06
N CYS A 173 0.60 0.53 -16.82
CA CYS A 173 -0.30 1.40 -16.08
C CYS A 173 0.10 2.88 -16.13
N HIS A 174 1.11 3.25 -16.92
CA HIS A 174 1.67 4.61 -16.99
C HIS A 174 2.18 5.11 -15.63
N LEU A 175 2.83 4.23 -14.90
CA LEU A 175 3.42 4.48 -13.60
C LEU A 175 4.93 4.25 -13.68
N LYS A 176 5.71 5.18 -13.12
CA LYS A 176 7.16 5.03 -12.99
C LYS A 176 7.56 4.84 -11.53
N ILE A 177 8.56 4.01 -11.28
CA ILE A 177 9.12 3.82 -9.94
C ILE A 177 9.92 5.07 -9.57
N VAL A 178 9.59 5.67 -8.42
CA VAL A 178 10.33 6.80 -7.84
C VAL A 178 11.10 6.41 -6.57
N ARG A 179 10.69 5.33 -5.91
CA ARG A 179 11.42 4.69 -4.82
C ARG A 179 11.12 3.20 -4.78
N HIS A 180 12.16 2.39 -4.55
CA HIS A 180 12.03 0.95 -4.43
C HIS A 180 13.03 0.45 -3.38
N ASP A 181 12.51 -0.08 -2.27
CA ASP A 181 13.31 -0.66 -1.20
C ASP A 181 13.12 -2.18 -1.21
N ASP A 182 14.17 -2.88 -1.65
CA ASP A 182 14.27 -4.33 -1.53
C ASP A 182 14.76 -4.74 -0.12
N TYR A 183 14.94 -6.02 0.10
CA TYR A 183 15.43 -6.52 1.39
C TYR A 183 16.77 -5.91 1.79
N ARG A 184 17.72 -5.75 0.86
CA ARG A 184 19.05 -5.20 1.14
C ARG A 184 18.97 -3.74 1.57
N ILE A 185 18.23 -2.92 0.82
CA ILE A 185 18.04 -1.50 1.14
C ILE A 185 17.34 -1.34 2.48
N THR A 186 16.32 -2.15 2.74
CA THR A 186 15.60 -2.14 4.01
C THR A 186 16.53 -2.53 5.17
N LEU A 187 17.36 -3.56 4.99
CA LEU A 187 18.33 -3.99 5.99
C LEU A 187 19.34 -2.88 6.30
N ASP A 188 19.90 -2.24 5.27
CA ASP A 188 20.85 -1.14 5.43
C ASP A 188 20.23 0.05 6.18
N SER A 189 18.97 0.37 5.91
CA SER A 189 18.25 1.45 6.60
C SER A 189 18.05 1.22 8.10
N LEU A 190 18.11 -0.04 8.54
CA LEU A 190 17.93 -0.42 9.94
C LEU A 190 19.23 -0.46 10.75
N ILE A 191 20.39 -0.33 10.13
CA ILE A 191 21.70 -0.49 10.81
C ILE A 191 21.78 0.45 12.01
N HIS A 192 21.60 1.75 11.81
CA HIS A 192 21.70 2.74 12.90
C HIS A 192 20.61 2.57 13.95
N TYR A 193 19.39 2.26 13.54
CA TYR A 193 18.31 1.98 14.47
C TYR A 193 18.65 0.80 15.38
N ASN A 194 19.10 -0.31 14.80
CA ASN A 194 19.42 -1.54 15.52
C ASN A 194 20.70 -1.39 16.39
N GLU A 195 21.63 -0.56 15.97
CA GLU A 195 22.79 -0.20 16.80
C GLU A 195 22.39 0.57 18.08
N TYR A 196 21.38 1.43 17.96
CA TYR A 196 20.86 2.21 19.09
C TYR A 196 19.94 1.37 20.00
N TYR A 197 19.05 0.56 19.41
CA TYR A 197 18.06 -0.25 20.11
C TYR A 197 18.46 -1.75 20.13
N LYS A 198 19.64 -2.05 20.69
CA LYS A 198 20.22 -3.41 20.69
C LYS A 198 19.32 -4.48 21.32
N ASP A 199 18.54 -4.10 22.35
CA ASP A 199 17.67 -5.04 23.07
C ASP A 199 16.36 -5.36 22.31
N ASN A 200 15.99 -4.55 21.34
CA ASN A 200 14.79 -4.70 20.52
C ASN A 200 15.07 -4.39 19.05
N PRO A 201 15.92 -5.15 18.37
CA PRO A 201 16.23 -4.89 16.97
C PRO A 201 15.03 -5.18 16.08
N ILE A 202 14.85 -4.36 15.04
CA ILE A 202 13.88 -4.63 13.97
C ILE A 202 14.54 -5.53 12.94
N ILE A 203 13.87 -6.63 12.62
CA ILE A 203 14.33 -7.59 11.61
C ILE A 203 13.67 -7.22 10.28
N ALA A 204 14.49 -6.96 9.25
CA ALA A 204 13.98 -6.74 7.91
C ALA A 204 13.28 -8.01 7.38
N PRO A 205 12.06 -7.90 6.85
CA PRO A 205 11.35 -9.06 6.31
C PRO A 205 11.98 -9.49 4.99
N LYS A 206 12.38 -10.74 4.91
CA LYS A 206 12.85 -11.34 3.65
C LYS A 206 11.67 -11.53 2.70
N GLY A 207 11.90 -11.34 1.40
CA GLY A 207 10.87 -11.55 0.37
C GLY A 207 9.75 -10.50 0.36
N VAL A 208 10.02 -9.32 0.88
CA VAL A 208 9.11 -8.18 0.81
C VAL A 208 9.86 -6.97 0.24
N CYS A 209 9.25 -6.32 -0.73
CA CYS A 209 9.71 -5.04 -1.27
C CYS A 209 8.67 -3.95 -1.03
N TYR A 210 9.15 -2.73 -0.85
CA TYR A 210 8.34 -1.52 -0.71
C TYR A 210 8.56 -0.63 -1.92
N CYS A 211 7.49 -0.08 -2.46
CA CYS A 211 7.57 0.69 -3.70
C CYS A 211 6.70 1.95 -3.65
N VAL A 212 7.22 3.02 -4.22
CA VAL A 212 6.47 4.21 -4.58
C VAL A 212 6.51 4.37 -6.09
N ALA A 213 5.36 4.45 -6.72
CA ALA A 213 5.21 4.68 -8.14
C ALA A 213 4.46 6.00 -8.39
N GLU A 214 4.87 6.74 -9.40
CA GLU A 214 4.30 8.05 -9.77
C GLU A 214 3.64 7.98 -11.13
N LYS A 215 2.46 8.60 -11.25
CA LYS A 215 1.75 8.76 -12.52
C LYS A 215 2.53 9.66 -13.47
N GLU A 216 2.80 9.16 -14.68
CA GLU A 216 3.43 9.88 -15.79
C GLU A 216 2.47 10.81 -16.53
#